data_df7e05b03a95b423a916a0a617fe2403
#
_entry.id   df7e05b03a95b423a916a0a617fe2403
#
_cell.length_a   1.000
_cell.length_b   1.000
_cell.length_c   1.000
_cell.angle_alpha   90.00
_cell.angle_beta   90.00
_cell.angle_gamma   90.00
#
_symmetry.space_group_name_H-M   'P 1'
#
loop_
_entity.id
_entity.type
_entity.pdbx_description
1 polymer ?
#
loop_
_entity_poly.entity_id
_entity_poly.type
_entity_poly.pdbx_seq_one_letter_code
_entity_poly.pdbx_strand_id
1 'polypeptide(L)'
;MTARDHVAIADGYIDDVLGGRIPACKWVRLACERQRGDLARADWQWRFDESRAAHVARFIELLPHVKGEWARGRGTIVLAPWQCFVLTTVFGWVDEAGRRRFKKCYTEIPRKNAKSTLSSGVGLYLLTADDEPGAEVYSAATTRDQAKIVWGDARAMTAASPLFRRRFGVETGAHAIFVPGENASFKPLSRDQGGNLDGLNLHGGIVDEFHGHKDRAIWDVLVTAMGARAQPLLWAITTAGFDRSGICYEERSYVTKILDRVIADEEYFGIVYTIDEADDWADPASWAKANPNWGVSVKPEAIEREARKAMQMASAQNNFLTKHLNVWVNADTAWMDMRAWERCADLQMTPEDFAGARCVLGLDLASKIDIASKVRLFEQDGIYSLFADHYLPERAVDVSVNSQYGGWRREGWLTVTDGEVTDYDVIEDGIRADCARFDVAEVAYDPFQATQLSGHLMAEGVPMVEMRPTVLNFSEPMKQLEALVISGKLRHNGDPVLTWMVSNVVCHRDAKDNIYPRKERPEMKIDGVVAALMALGRAMVRDSVEPGIAFL
;
A
#
# COMPACT_ATOMS: atom_id res chain seq x y z
N MET A 1 8.77 7.15 -42.70
CA MET A 1 8.80 6.27 -41.50
C MET A 1 7.64 5.30 -41.62
N THR A 2 7.87 4.01 -41.63
CA THR A 2 6.81 3.01 -41.53
C THR A 2 6.05 3.22 -40.23
N ALA A 3 4.73 3.21 -40.27
CA ALA A 3 3.91 3.37 -39.07
C ALA A 3 4.24 2.25 -38.08
N ARG A 4 4.41 2.58 -36.80
CA ARG A 4 4.64 1.60 -35.73
C ARG A 4 3.43 0.68 -35.60
N ASP A 5 3.66 -0.61 -35.54
CA ASP A 5 2.63 -1.59 -35.26
C ASP A 5 2.52 -1.80 -33.74
N HIS A 6 1.57 -1.08 -33.11
CA HIS A 6 1.42 -1.09 -31.67
C HIS A 6 0.84 -2.40 -31.13
N VAL A 7 0.07 -3.14 -31.95
CA VAL A 7 -0.45 -4.46 -31.59
C VAL A 7 0.71 -5.46 -31.57
N ALA A 8 1.52 -5.49 -32.62
CA ALA A 8 2.71 -6.35 -32.67
C ALA A 8 3.72 -6.02 -31.55
N ILE A 9 3.87 -4.72 -31.18
CA ILE A 9 4.72 -4.32 -30.03
C ILE A 9 4.14 -4.86 -28.71
N ALA A 10 2.82 -4.80 -28.52
CA ALA A 10 2.15 -5.33 -27.35
C ALA A 10 2.26 -6.84 -27.25
N ASP A 11 2.09 -7.55 -28.37
CA ASP A 11 2.27 -9.02 -28.45
C ASP A 11 3.72 -9.41 -28.14
N GLY A 12 4.68 -8.69 -28.70
CA GLY A 12 6.10 -8.87 -28.36
C GLY A 12 6.40 -8.66 -26.88
N TYR A 13 5.77 -7.66 -26.25
CA TYR A 13 5.88 -7.44 -24.79
C TYR A 13 5.34 -8.64 -24.00
N ILE A 14 4.16 -9.16 -24.37
CA ILE A 14 3.59 -10.35 -23.75
C ILE A 14 4.55 -11.55 -23.88
N ASP A 15 5.10 -11.78 -25.08
CA ASP A 15 6.04 -12.86 -25.34
C ASP A 15 7.34 -12.72 -24.53
N ASP A 16 7.86 -11.50 -24.38
CA ASP A 16 9.06 -11.21 -23.62
C ASP A 16 8.85 -11.41 -22.12
N VAL A 17 7.69 -10.99 -21.59
CA VAL A 17 7.31 -11.20 -20.18
C VAL A 17 7.11 -12.68 -19.88
N LEU A 18 6.30 -13.38 -20.67
CA LEU A 18 6.01 -14.80 -20.44
C LEU A 18 7.20 -15.69 -20.69
N GLY A 19 8.07 -15.30 -21.65
CA GLY A 19 9.35 -15.97 -21.94
C GLY A 19 10.48 -15.62 -20.99
N GLY A 20 10.27 -14.74 -19.99
CA GLY A 20 11.27 -14.37 -19.00
C GLY A 20 12.38 -13.45 -19.51
N ARG A 21 12.27 -12.88 -20.72
CA ARG A 21 13.23 -11.91 -21.27
C ARG A 21 13.11 -10.54 -20.62
N ILE A 22 11.89 -10.17 -20.23
CA ILE A 22 11.62 -8.99 -19.41
C ILE A 22 11.35 -9.45 -17.96
N PRO A 23 12.14 -9.00 -16.97
CA PRO A 23 11.86 -9.27 -15.57
C PRO A 23 10.47 -8.72 -15.19
N ALA A 24 9.59 -9.55 -14.66
CA ALA A 24 8.23 -9.18 -14.33
C ALA A 24 7.75 -9.92 -13.08
N CYS A 25 7.01 -9.22 -12.22
CA CYS A 25 6.37 -9.82 -11.05
C CYS A 25 5.19 -10.72 -11.45
N LYS A 26 4.68 -11.49 -10.49
CA LYS A 26 3.51 -12.36 -10.64
C LYS A 26 2.35 -11.65 -11.35
N TRP A 27 2.02 -10.45 -10.92
CA TRP A 27 0.82 -9.73 -11.39
C TRP A 27 0.91 -9.28 -12.85
N VAL A 28 2.10 -8.87 -13.29
CA VAL A 28 2.35 -8.51 -14.70
C VAL A 28 2.25 -9.77 -15.58
N ARG A 29 2.84 -10.90 -15.14
CA ARG A 29 2.72 -12.17 -15.86
C ARG A 29 1.27 -12.61 -16.00
N LEU A 30 0.49 -12.57 -14.91
CA LEU A 30 -0.93 -12.93 -14.93
C LEU A 30 -1.78 -12.01 -15.82
N ALA A 31 -1.47 -10.71 -15.89
CA ALA A 31 -2.13 -9.79 -16.83
C ALA A 31 -1.84 -10.14 -18.29
N CYS A 32 -0.58 -10.52 -18.60
CA CYS A 32 -0.19 -11.00 -19.94
C CYS A 32 -0.85 -12.35 -20.28
N GLU A 33 -0.88 -13.29 -19.34
CA GLU A 33 -1.56 -14.58 -19.50
C GLU A 33 -3.07 -14.41 -19.72
N ARG A 34 -3.71 -13.46 -19.01
CA ARG A 34 -5.13 -13.14 -19.21
C ARG A 34 -5.38 -12.68 -20.64
N GLN A 35 -4.62 -11.70 -21.14
CA GLN A 35 -4.76 -11.21 -22.52
C GLN A 35 -4.52 -12.33 -23.54
N ARG A 36 -3.49 -13.15 -23.36
CA ARG A 36 -3.19 -14.30 -24.23
C ARG A 36 -4.32 -15.32 -24.21
N GLY A 37 -4.86 -15.62 -23.04
CA GLY A 37 -5.99 -16.52 -22.87
C GLY A 37 -7.27 -15.97 -23.50
N ASP A 38 -7.54 -14.68 -23.34
CA ASP A 38 -8.72 -14.02 -23.91
C ASP A 38 -8.67 -14.02 -25.45
N LEU A 39 -7.50 -13.80 -26.06
CA LEU A 39 -7.31 -13.89 -27.52
C LEU A 39 -7.56 -15.30 -28.09
N ALA A 40 -7.39 -16.33 -27.27
CA ALA A 40 -7.62 -17.73 -27.67
C ALA A 40 -9.08 -18.20 -27.47
N ARG A 41 -9.97 -17.38 -26.86
CA ARG A 41 -11.36 -17.76 -26.59
C ARG A 41 -12.18 -17.74 -27.88
N ALA A 42 -12.88 -18.83 -28.16
CA ALA A 42 -13.92 -18.93 -29.16
C ALA A 42 -15.31 -18.77 -28.50
N ASP A 43 -16.32 -18.44 -29.28
CA ASP A 43 -17.73 -18.31 -28.85
C ASP A 43 -17.92 -17.40 -27.62
N TRP A 44 -17.31 -16.22 -27.69
CA TRP A 44 -17.33 -15.24 -26.63
C TRP A 44 -17.96 -13.92 -27.10
N GLN A 45 -18.63 -13.22 -26.20
CA GLN A 45 -19.30 -11.95 -26.52
C GLN A 45 -18.33 -10.80 -26.88
N TRP A 46 -17.03 -10.94 -26.56
CA TRP A 46 -16.02 -9.95 -26.84
C TRP A 46 -15.09 -10.40 -27.97
N ARG A 47 -14.76 -9.49 -28.88
CA ARG A 47 -13.77 -9.69 -29.93
C ARG A 47 -12.66 -8.66 -29.83
N PHE A 48 -11.45 -9.03 -30.19
CA PHE A 48 -10.32 -8.10 -30.26
C PHE A 48 -10.31 -7.40 -31.61
N ASP A 49 -10.36 -6.07 -31.60
CA ASP A 49 -10.33 -5.20 -32.79
C ASP A 49 -8.98 -4.49 -32.85
N GLU A 50 -8.05 -5.01 -33.66
CA GLU A 50 -6.70 -4.47 -33.81
C GLU A 50 -6.69 -3.01 -34.28
N SER A 51 -7.68 -2.60 -35.09
CA SER A 51 -7.77 -1.23 -35.57
C SER A 51 -8.07 -0.26 -34.43
N ARG A 52 -9.02 -0.60 -33.56
CA ARG A 52 -9.32 0.18 -32.35
C ARG A 52 -8.16 0.15 -31.36
N ALA A 53 -7.55 -1.02 -31.15
CA ALA A 53 -6.36 -1.19 -30.31
C ALA A 53 -5.22 -0.28 -30.77
N ALA A 54 -4.92 -0.24 -32.06
CA ALA A 54 -3.87 0.60 -32.61
C ALA A 54 -4.24 2.09 -32.64
N HIS A 55 -5.55 2.44 -32.73
CA HIS A 55 -6.01 3.82 -32.87
C HIS A 55 -5.64 4.68 -31.67
N VAL A 56 -5.90 4.23 -30.44
CA VAL A 56 -5.54 4.98 -29.22
C VAL A 56 -4.03 5.19 -29.10
N ALA A 57 -3.23 4.16 -29.40
CA ALA A 57 -1.78 4.25 -29.32
C ALA A 57 -1.22 5.25 -30.36
N ARG A 58 -1.68 5.17 -31.61
CA ARG A 58 -1.33 6.15 -32.66
C ARG A 58 -1.75 7.56 -32.30
N PHE A 59 -2.92 7.74 -31.72
CA PHE A 59 -3.40 9.04 -31.26
C PHE A 59 -2.46 9.65 -30.22
N ILE A 60 -2.09 8.88 -29.20
CA ILE A 60 -1.20 9.36 -28.13
C ILE A 60 0.19 9.70 -28.67
N GLU A 61 0.72 8.94 -29.61
CA GLU A 61 2.02 9.22 -30.25
C GLU A 61 2.02 10.47 -31.16
N LEU A 62 0.85 11.03 -31.48
CA LEU A 62 0.77 12.34 -32.15
C LEU A 62 0.89 13.53 -31.18
N LEU A 63 0.75 13.29 -29.87
CA LEU A 63 0.81 14.34 -28.85
C LEU A 63 2.27 14.68 -28.52
N PRO A 64 2.58 15.96 -28.28
CA PRO A 64 3.94 16.39 -27.95
C PRO A 64 4.27 16.11 -26.49
N HIS A 65 5.54 15.88 -26.20
CA HIS A 65 6.06 16.00 -24.83
C HIS A 65 6.00 17.45 -24.36
N VAL A 66 5.57 17.67 -23.11
CA VAL A 66 5.39 19.02 -22.52
C VAL A 66 6.28 19.29 -21.32
N LYS A 67 7.06 18.32 -20.87
CA LYS A 67 7.94 18.43 -19.69
C LYS A 67 9.31 17.78 -19.93
N GLY A 68 10.31 18.25 -19.17
CA GLY A 68 11.64 17.66 -19.10
C GLY A 68 12.48 17.79 -20.38
N GLU A 69 13.50 16.95 -20.49
CA GLU A 69 14.44 16.91 -21.62
C GLU A 69 13.75 16.57 -22.96
N TRP A 70 12.70 15.75 -22.91
CA TRP A 70 11.93 15.30 -24.08
C TRP A 70 11.14 16.43 -24.73
N ALA A 71 10.67 17.40 -23.93
CA ALA A 71 10.02 18.60 -24.45
C ALA A 71 10.99 19.56 -25.16
N ARG A 72 12.27 19.58 -24.75
CA ARG A 72 13.28 20.43 -25.41
C ARG A 72 13.49 20.06 -26.88
N GLY A 73 13.43 18.75 -27.18
CA GLY A 73 13.55 18.23 -28.55
C GLY A 73 12.30 18.43 -29.41
N ARG A 74 11.21 19.00 -28.87
CA ARG A 74 9.91 19.12 -29.54
C ARG A 74 9.41 17.80 -30.13
N GLY A 75 9.81 16.67 -29.54
CA GLY A 75 9.39 15.33 -29.96
C GLY A 75 7.95 15.01 -29.55
N THR A 76 7.33 14.13 -30.30
CA THR A 76 6.09 13.50 -29.89
C THR A 76 6.34 12.34 -28.95
N ILE A 77 5.30 11.91 -28.25
CA ILE A 77 5.35 10.75 -27.34
C ILE A 77 5.72 9.50 -28.17
N VAL A 78 6.60 8.68 -27.62
CA VAL A 78 6.90 7.35 -28.12
C VAL A 78 6.53 6.35 -27.01
N LEU A 79 5.51 5.54 -27.26
CA LEU A 79 5.01 4.59 -26.28
C LEU A 79 6.00 3.44 -26.04
N ALA A 80 6.27 3.16 -24.79
CA ALA A 80 7.03 1.97 -24.39
C ALA A 80 6.18 0.69 -24.62
N PRO A 81 6.80 -0.50 -24.77
CA PRO A 81 6.08 -1.75 -25.03
C PRO A 81 4.97 -2.06 -24.02
N TRP A 82 5.22 -1.83 -22.73
CA TRP A 82 4.21 -2.02 -21.68
C TRP A 82 3.01 -1.06 -21.81
N GLN A 83 3.24 0.17 -22.29
CA GLN A 83 2.17 1.14 -22.55
C GLN A 83 1.33 0.73 -23.75
N CYS A 84 1.97 0.21 -24.80
CA CYS A 84 1.28 -0.41 -25.92
C CYS A 84 0.40 -1.56 -25.44
N PHE A 85 0.93 -2.47 -24.60
CA PHE A 85 0.17 -3.58 -24.03
C PHE A 85 -1.08 -3.10 -23.26
N VAL A 86 -0.94 -2.15 -22.34
CA VAL A 86 -2.07 -1.64 -21.55
C VAL A 86 -3.11 -0.98 -22.45
N LEU A 87 -2.69 -0.10 -23.35
CA LEU A 87 -3.61 0.63 -24.24
C LEU A 87 -4.33 -0.29 -25.22
N THR A 88 -3.60 -1.17 -25.90
CA THR A 88 -4.21 -2.07 -26.89
C THR A 88 -5.17 -3.05 -26.24
N THR A 89 -4.86 -3.53 -25.04
CA THR A 89 -5.75 -4.42 -24.28
C THR A 89 -7.01 -3.68 -23.85
N VAL A 90 -6.89 -2.50 -23.21
CA VAL A 90 -8.06 -1.78 -22.69
C VAL A 90 -9.00 -1.31 -23.81
N PHE A 91 -8.47 -0.85 -24.95
CA PHE A 91 -9.27 -0.24 -26.01
C PHE A 91 -9.57 -1.19 -27.19
N GLY A 92 -8.88 -2.32 -27.29
CA GLY A 92 -9.05 -3.24 -28.42
C GLY A 92 -10.21 -4.23 -28.28
N TRP A 93 -10.64 -4.55 -27.06
CA TRP A 93 -11.75 -5.47 -26.85
C TRP A 93 -13.10 -4.79 -26.96
N VAL A 94 -13.98 -5.31 -27.82
CA VAL A 94 -15.31 -4.76 -28.07
C VAL A 94 -16.37 -5.86 -28.16
N ASP A 95 -17.63 -5.48 -27.89
CA ASP A 95 -18.80 -6.33 -28.13
C ASP A 95 -19.25 -6.27 -29.61
N GLU A 96 -20.36 -6.95 -29.94
CA GLU A 96 -20.94 -6.95 -31.31
C GLU A 96 -21.36 -5.55 -31.79
N ALA A 97 -21.76 -4.66 -30.87
CA ALA A 97 -22.11 -3.27 -31.17
C ALA A 97 -20.86 -2.36 -31.27
N GLY A 98 -19.66 -2.90 -31.11
CA GLY A 98 -18.40 -2.15 -31.14
C GLY A 98 -18.12 -1.37 -29.86
N ARG A 99 -18.82 -1.63 -28.76
CA ARG A 99 -18.62 -0.96 -27.47
C ARG A 99 -17.49 -1.61 -26.70
N ARG A 100 -16.67 -0.78 -26.04
CA ARG A 100 -15.51 -1.21 -25.26
C ARG A 100 -15.90 -2.17 -24.12
N ARG A 101 -15.17 -3.28 -24.00
CA ARG A 101 -15.29 -4.26 -22.91
C ARG A 101 -14.97 -3.64 -21.56
N PHE A 102 -13.77 -3.07 -21.43
CA PHE A 102 -13.28 -2.60 -20.15
C PHE A 102 -13.88 -1.25 -19.76
N LYS A 103 -14.62 -1.24 -18.65
CA LYS A 103 -15.20 -0.05 -18.03
C LYS A 103 -14.32 0.53 -16.96
N LYS A 104 -13.46 -0.31 -16.36
CA LYS A 104 -12.49 0.09 -15.36
C LYS A 104 -11.09 -0.39 -15.75
N CYS A 105 -10.10 0.46 -15.47
CA CYS A 105 -8.68 0.15 -15.63
C CYS A 105 -7.94 0.57 -14.36
N TYR A 106 -7.25 -0.37 -13.72
CA TYR A 106 -6.38 -0.11 -12.58
C TYR A 106 -4.93 -0.40 -12.97
N THR A 107 -4.09 0.63 -12.92
CA THR A 107 -2.65 0.51 -13.19
C THR A 107 -1.87 0.99 -11.97
N GLU A 108 -1.20 0.08 -11.30
CA GLU A 108 -0.33 0.38 -10.17
C GLU A 108 1.13 0.25 -10.61
N ILE A 109 1.88 1.36 -10.54
CA ILE A 109 3.22 1.45 -11.12
C ILE A 109 4.07 2.49 -10.36
N PRO A 110 5.38 2.26 -10.11
CA PRO A 110 6.24 3.17 -9.38
C PRO A 110 6.34 4.57 -10.00
N ARG A 111 6.90 5.50 -9.23
CA ARG A 111 7.19 6.87 -9.72
C ARG A 111 8.15 6.85 -10.92
N LYS A 112 8.06 7.88 -11.74
CA LYS A 112 8.92 8.12 -12.94
C LYS A 112 8.68 7.17 -14.12
N ASN A 113 7.64 6.33 -14.09
CA ASN A 113 7.23 5.47 -15.20
C ASN A 113 6.22 6.15 -16.16
N ALA A 114 6.26 7.47 -16.32
CA ALA A 114 5.45 8.26 -17.26
C ALA A 114 3.91 8.18 -17.07
N LYS A 115 3.42 7.91 -15.84
CA LYS A 115 2.00 7.79 -15.50
C LYS A 115 1.15 8.96 -16.00
N SER A 116 1.48 10.18 -15.56
CA SER A 116 0.66 11.37 -15.84
C SER A 116 0.63 11.71 -17.34
N THR A 117 1.77 11.50 -18.06
CA THR A 117 1.83 11.70 -19.51
C THR A 117 0.89 10.74 -20.25
N LEU A 118 0.90 9.45 -19.89
CA LEU A 118 0.00 8.45 -20.47
C LEU A 118 -1.47 8.78 -20.17
N SER A 119 -1.79 9.10 -18.92
CA SER A 119 -3.15 9.45 -18.48
C SER A 119 -3.68 10.72 -19.14
N SER A 120 -2.81 11.72 -19.39
CA SER A 120 -3.18 12.93 -20.13
C SER A 120 -3.54 12.61 -21.57
N GLY A 121 -2.78 11.71 -22.21
CA GLY A 121 -3.08 11.23 -23.56
C GLY A 121 -4.40 10.47 -23.63
N VAL A 122 -4.65 9.58 -22.66
CA VAL A 122 -5.93 8.85 -22.54
C VAL A 122 -7.09 9.82 -22.33
N GLY A 123 -6.94 10.83 -21.46
CA GLY A 123 -7.98 11.85 -21.25
C GLY A 123 -8.31 12.65 -22.51
N LEU A 124 -7.30 13.02 -23.32
CA LEU A 124 -7.52 13.68 -24.61
C LEU A 124 -8.16 12.76 -25.65
N TYR A 125 -7.80 11.48 -25.66
CA TYR A 125 -8.41 10.48 -26.52
C TYR A 125 -9.92 10.33 -26.22
N LEU A 126 -10.27 10.14 -24.95
CA LEU A 126 -11.66 10.02 -24.49
C LEU A 126 -12.48 11.29 -24.77
N LEU A 127 -11.83 12.47 -24.77
CA LEU A 127 -12.48 13.74 -25.10
C LEU A 127 -12.82 13.86 -26.59
N THR A 128 -11.95 13.32 -27.50
CA THR A 128 -11.94 13.76 -28.91
C THR A 128 -12.01 12.66 -29.95
N ALA A 129 -11.63 11.42 -29.60
CA ALA A 129 -11.40 10.37 -30.60
C ALA A 129 -11.98 9.00 -30.21
N ASP A 130 -12.78 8.93 -29.17
CA ASP A 130 -13.45 7.71 -28.69
C ASP A 130 -14.91 7.59 -29.17
N ASP A 131 -15.32 8.43 -30.13
CA ASP A 131 -16.63 8.45 -30.78
C ASP A 131 -17.83 8.60 -29.82
N GLU A 132 -17.66 9.35 -28.71
CA GLU A 132 -18.75 9.60 -27.76
C GLU A 132 -19.25 11.05 -27.84
N PRO A 133 -20.44 11.31 -28.36
CA PRO A 133 -20.99 12.67 -28.42
C PRO A 133 -21.20 13.28 -27.04
N GLY A 134 -20.81 14.54 -26.87
CA GLY A 134 -20.94 15.24 -25.59
C GLY A 134 -20.11 14.60 -24.48
N ALA A 135 -18.91 14.10 -24.79
CA ALA A 135 -18.05 13.43 -23.84
C ALA A 135 -17.70 14.32 -22.62
N GLU A 136 -18.02 13.85 -21.42
CA GLU A 136 -17.60 14.46 -20.18
C GLU A 136 -16.43 13.68 -19.60
N VAL A 137 -15.24 14.30 -19.61
CA VAL A 137 -14.01 13.73 -19.07
C VAL A 137 -13.58 14.50 -17.83
N TYR A 138 -13.19 13.77 -16.78
CA TYR A 138 -12.74 14.37 -15.53
C TYR A 138 -11.40 13.79 -15.09
N SER A 139 -10.47 14.66 -14.64
CA SER A 139 -9.31 14.20 -13.85
C SER A 139 -9.59 14.43 -12.38
N ALA A 140 -9.56 13.38 -11.59
CA ALA A 140 -9.85 13.40 -10.17
C ALA A 140 -8.60 13.11 -9.33
N ALA A 141 -8.44 13.83 -8.23
CA ALA A 141 -7.42 13.58 -7.21
C ALA A 141 -7.90 14.13 -5.85
N THR A 142 -7.15 13.84 -4.79
CA THR A 142 -7.48 14.26 -3.42
C THR A 142 -7.54 15.77 -3.24
N THR A 143 -6.67 16.51 -3.95
CA THR A 143 -6.64 17.98 -3.93
C THR A 143 -6.83 18.53 -5.34
N ARG A 144 -7.31 19.77 -5.42
CA ARG A 144 -7.49 20.47 -6.71
C ARG A 144 -6.18 20.60 -7.49
N ASP A 145 -5.07 20.85 -6.81
CA ASP A 145 -3.79 21.02 -7.46
C ASP A 145 -3.24 19.71 -8.00
N GLN A 146 -3.47 18.59 -7.32
CA GLN A 146 -3.15 17.26 -7.85
C GLN A 146 -4.05 16.90 -9.05
N ALA A 147 -5.36 17.15 -8.99
CA ALA A 147 -6.27 16.92 -10.12
C ALA A 147 -5.85 17.72 -11.37
N LYS A 148 -5.25 18.90 -11.18
CA LYS A 148 -4.71 19.72 -12.28
C LYS A 148 -3.43 19.17 -12.92
N ILE A 149 -2.74 18.18 -12.34
CA ILE A 149 -1.48 17.67 -12.91
C ILE A 149 -1.75 17.02 -14.26
N VAL A 150 -2.63 16.02 -14.31
CA VAL A 150 -3.00 15.31 -15.55
C VAL A 150 -3.72 16.25 -16.52
N TRP A 151 -4.69 17.00 -16.04
CA TRP A 151 -5.41 17.98 -16.85
C TRP A 151 -4.49 19.08 -17.39
N GLY A 152 -3.54 19.57 -16.60
CA GLY A 152 -2.57 20.60 -16.98
C GLY A 152 -1.61 20.13 -18.07
N ASP A 153 -1.16 18.88 -17.99
CA ASP A 153 -0.36 18.26 -19.04
C ASP A 153 -1.17 18.09 -20.34
N ALA A 154 -2.40 17.61 -20.24
CA ALA A 154 -3.32 17.52 -21.37
C ALA A 154 -3.57 18.90 -22.02
N ARG A 155 -3.78 19.93 -21.20
CA ARG A 155 -3.93 21.31 -21.67
C ARG A 155 -2.69 21.83 -22.39
N ALA A 156 -1.50 21.55 -21.83
CA ALA A 156 -0.23 21.94 -22.44
C ALA A 156 0.02 21.19 -23.77
N MET A 157 -0.28 19.89 -23.83
CA MET A 157 -0.23 19.10 -25.08
C MET A 157 -1.16 19.67 -26.15
N THR A 158 -2.38 20.02 -25.79
CA THR A 158 -3.35 20.65 -26.67
C THR A 158 -2.85 22.00 -27.19
N ALA A 159 -2.35 22.85 -26.31
CA ALA A 159 -1.82 24.18 -26.67
C ALA A 159 -0.61 24.10 -27.60
N ALA A 160 0.26 23.10 -27.39
CA ALA A 160 1.46 22.88 -28.18
C ALA A 160 1.20 22.18 -29.54
N SER A 161 -0.04 21.71 -29.81
CA SER A 161 -0.39 20.99 -31.03
C SER A 161 -1.48 21.70 -31.87
N PRO A 162 -1.13 22.66 -32.74
CA PRO A 162 -2.13 23.37 -33.59
C PRO A 162 -2.88 22.45 -34.55
N LEU A 163 -2.24 21.37 -35.03
CA LEU A 163 -2.87 20.40 -35.93
C LEU A 163 -3.96 19.60 -35.18
N PHE A 164 -3.67 19.16 -33.95
CA PHE A 164 -4.65 18.51 -33.10
C PHE A 164 -5.87 19.41 -32.84
N ARG A 165 -5.61 20.65 -32.43
CA ARG A 165 -6.68 21.63 -32.19
C ARG A 165 -7.58 21.83 -33.41
N ARG A 166 -7.01 21.98 -34.61
CA ARG A 166 -7.78 22.13 -35.85
C ARG A 166 -8.55 20.86 -36.23
N ARG A 167 -7.91 19.70 -36.07
CA ARG A 167 -8.51 18.41 -36.50
C ARG A 167 -9.76 18.07 -35.69
N PHE A 168 -9.74 18.35 -34.39
CA PHE A 168 -10.79 17.98 -33.42
C PHE A 168 -11.59 19.20 -32.92
N GLY A 169 -11.33 20.39 -33.36
CA GLY A 169 -12.03 21.58 -32.90
C GLY A 169 -11.79 21.90 -31.42
N VAL A 170 -10.65 21.48 -30.87
CA VAL A 170 -10.37 21.59 -29.42
C VAL A 170 -9.91 22.97 -29.04
N GLU A 171 -10.51 23.51 -27.98
CA GLU A 171 -10.14 24.77 -27.33
C GLU A 171 -9.68 24.56 -25.89
N THR A 172 -8.84 25.49 -25.42
CA THR A 172 -8.32 25.45 -24.05
C THR A 172 -8.76 26.68 -23.27
N GLY A 173 -9.53 26.49 -22.22
CA GLY A 173 -9.91 27.54 -21.27
C GLY A 173 -9.09 27.52 -19.98
N ALA A 174 -9.46 28.38 -19.04
CA ALA A 174 -8.82 28.45 -17.71
C ALA A 174 -9.12 27.22 -16.84
N HIS A 175 -10.31 26.60 -17.03
CA HIS A 175 -10.82 25.53 -16.17
C HIS A 175 -11.29 24.29 -16.94
N ALA A 176 -11.24 24.31 -18.27
CA ALA A 176 -11.64 23.19 -19.11
C ALA A 176 -10.84 23.16 -20.42
N ILE A 177 -10.66 21.95 -20.97
CA ILE A 177 -10.39 21.69 -22.37
C ILE A 177 -11.72 21.28 -22.94
N PHE A 178 -12.16 21.80 -24.08
CA PHE A 178 -13.50 21.55 -24.60
C PHE A 178 -13.55 21.53 -26.11
N VAL A 179 -14.58 20.87 -26.65
CA VAL A 179 -14.88 20.80 -28.07
C VAL A 179 -16.26 21.43 -28.27
N PRO A 180 -16.35 22.74 -28.64
CA PRO A 180 -17.61 23.46 -28.71
C PRO A 180 -18.64 22.80 -29.62
N GLY A 181 -18.21 22.29 -30.78
CA GLY A 181 -19.08 21.65 -31.76
C GLY A 181 -19.73 20.35 -31.31
N GLU A 182 -19.19 19.71 -30.28
CA GLU A 182 -19.66 18.42 -29.75
C GLU A 182 -20.21 18.52 -28.33
N ASN A 183 -20.18 19.72 -27.74
CA ASN A 183 -20.51 19.95 -26.32
C ASN A 183 -19.71 19.03 -25.35
N ALA A 184 -18.46 18.69 -25.72
CA ALA A 184 -17.61 17.82 -24.95
C ALA A 184 -16.61 18.63 -24.10
N SER A 185 -16.24 18.12 -22.92
CA SER A 185 -15.32 18.83 -22.01
C SER A 185 -14.46 17.89 -21.17
N PHE A 186 -13.21 18.34 -20.90
CA PHE A 186 -12.31 17.71 -19.94
C PHE A 186 -11.96 18.73 -18.84
N LYS A 187 -12.29 18.39 -17.59
CA LYS A 187 -12.18 19.26 -16.41
C LYS A 187 -11.47 18.58 -15.24
N PRO A 188 -10.71 19.32 -14.42
CA PRO A 188 -10.24 18.79 -13.13
C PRO A 188 -11.39 18.78 -12.12
N LEU A 189 -11.52 17.66 -11.37
CA LEU A 189 -12.51 17.44 -10.33
C LEU A 189 -11.79 17.30 -8.98
N SER A 190 -12.24 18.01 -7.95
CA SER A 190 -11.72 17.86 -6.60
C SER A 190 -12.81 17.99 -5.54
N ARG A 191 -12.60 17.35 -4.39
CA ARG A 191 -13.52 17.40 -3.24
C ARG A 191 -13.72 18.81 -2.67
N ASP A 192 -12.69 19.68 -2.76
CA ASP A 192 -12.70 21.03 -2.20
C ASP A 192 -13.69 21.99 -2.90
N GLN A 193 -14.34 21.55 -3.98
CA GLN A 193 -15.27 22.40 -4.71
C GLN A 193 -16.64 22.56 -4.05
N GLY A 194 -16.89 21.98 -2.84
CA GLY A 194 -18.08 22.24 -2.00
C GLY A 194 -19.44 22.08 -2.69
N GLY A 195 -19.43 21.62 -3.94
CA GLY A 195 -20.61 21.42 -4.78
C GLY A 195 -21.07 19.97 -4.76
N ASN A 196 -22.36 19.80 -4.92
CA ASN A 196 -22.95 18.51 -5.14
C ASN A 196 -22.29 17.87 -6.38
N LEU A 197 -21.54 16.78 -6.20
CA LEU A 197 -20.93 16.00 -7.30
C LEU A 197 -21.98 15.12 -8.00
N ASP A 198 -23.25 15.19 -7.59
CA ASP A 198 -24.36 14.51 -8.22
C ASP A 198 -24.68 15.15 -9.59
N GLY A 199 -25.06 14.33 -10.55
CA GLY A 199 -25.46 14.77 -11.88
C GLY A 199 -24.32 14.77 -12.92
N LEU A 200 -23.15 14.18 -12.62
CA LEU A 200 -22.13 13.93 -13.63
C LEU A 200 -22.60 12.85 -14.60
N ASN A 201 -22.26 13.02 -15.88
CA ASN A 201 -22.51 12.03 -16.95
C ASN A 201 -21.17 11.59 -17.54
N LEU A 202 -20.46 10.76 -16.79
CA LEU A 202 -19.07 10.41 -17.02
C LEU A 202 -18.87 9.53 -18.24
N HIS A 203 -18.12 10.04 -19.24
CA HIS A 203 -17.54 9.20 -20.29
C HIS A 203 -16.11 8.77 -19.93
N GLY A 204 -15.30 9.68 -19.37
CA GLY A 204 -13.94 9.40 -18.97
C GLY A 204 -13.60 9.91 -17.57
N GLY A 205 -13.17 9.04 -16.65
CA GLY A 205 -12.66 9.39 -15.33
C GLY A 205 -11.18 9.02 -15.21
N ILE A 206 -10.31 10.00 -15.03
CA ILE A 206 -8.89 9.77 -14.80
C ILE A 206 -8.61 10.01 -13.30
N VAL A 207 -8.35 8.95 -12.55
CA VAL A 207 -8.02 9.03 -11.12
C VAL A 207 -6.51 8.85 -10.96
N ASP A 208 -5.80 9.95 -10.71
CA ASP A 208 -4.35 9.93 -10.48
C ASP A 208 -4.03 9.93 -8.98
N GLU A 209 -2.90 9.34 -8.62
CA GLU A 209 -2.42 9.17 -7.25
C GLU A 209 -3.51 8.61 -6.31
N PHE A 210 -4.20 7.55 -6.79
CA PHE A 210 -5.36 6.95 -6.11
C PHE A 210 -5.06 6.51 -4.67
N HIS A 211 -3.82 6.10 -4.38
CA HIS A 211 -3.37 5.75 -3.02
C HIS A 211 -3.52 6.88 -1.99
N GLY A 212 -3.62 8.13 -2.44
CA GLY A 212 -3.80 9.29 -1.56
C GLY A 212 -5.25 9.56 -1.14
N HIS A 213 -6.25 8.89 -1.75
CA HIS A 213 -7.66 9.07 -1.42
C HIS A 213 -7.98 8.46 -0.04
N LYS A 214 -8.47 9.30 0.88
CA LYS A 214 -8.76 8.90 2.26
C LYS A 214 -10.04 8.09 2.40
N ASP A 215 -10.98 8.25 1.47
CA ASP A 215 -12.28 7.58 1.47
C ASP A 215 -12.79 7.29 0.05
N ARG A 216 -13.92 6.62 -0.04
CA ARG A 216 -14.55 6.18 -1.28
C ARG A 216 -15.30 7.29 -2.05
N ALA A 217 -15.52 8.46 -1.46
CA ALA A 217 -16.52 9.42 -1.94
C ALA A 217 -16.34 9.81 -3.42
N ILE A 218 -15.11 10.18 -3.84
CA ILE A 218 -14.83 10.53 -5.24
C ILE A 218 -14.97 9.30 -6.15
N TRP A 219 -14.45 8.15 -5.70
CA TRP A 219 -14.51 6.91 -6.47
C TRP A 219 -15.94 6.47 -6.74
N ASP A 220 -16.78 6.42 -5.72
CA ASP A 220 -18.18 5.99 -5.82
C ASP A 220 -19.01 6.93 -6.69
N VAL A 221 -18.78 8.25 -6.60
CA VAL A 221 -19.42 9.23 -7.50
C VAL A 221 -19.04 8.98 -8.96
N LEU A 222 -17.76 8.75 -9.26
CA LEU A 222 -17.31 8.47 -10.62
C LEU A 222 -17.87 7.15 -11.14
N VAL A 223 -17.91 6.10 -10.32
CA VAL A 223 -18.49 4.80 -10.67
C VAL A 223 -19.99 4.91 -10.98
N THR A 224 -20.74 5.63 -10.13
CA THR A 224 -22.19 5.81 -10.34
C THR A 224 -22.51 6.71 -11.53
N ALA A 225 -21.64 7.69 -11.84
CA ALA A 225 -21.79 8.60 -12.98
C ALA A 225 -21.60 7.93 -14.36
N MET A 226 -21.09 6.71 -14.42
CA MET A 226 -20.88 5.96 -15.66
C MET A 226 -22.17 5.38 -16.26
N GLY A 227 -23.23 5.26 -15.48
CA GLY A 227 -24.42 4.45 -15.82
C GLY A 227 -25.20 4.88 -17.07
N ALA A 228 -25.07 6.12 -17.53
CA ALA A 228 -25.80 6.64 -18.70
C ALA A 228 -25.00 6.55 -20.02
N ARG A 229 -23.72 6.19 -19.98
CA ARG A 229 -22.85 6.12 -21.17
C ARG A 229 -22.72 4.70 -21.70
N ALA A 230 -22.61 4.57 -23.01
CA ALA A 230 -22.49 3.28 -23.66
C ALA A 230 -21.13 2.60 -23.40
N GLN A 231 -20.05 3.37 -23.43
CA GLN A 231 -18.69 2.86 -23.27
C GLN A 231 -17.81 3.75 -22.35
N PRO A 232 -18.24 4.05 -21.12
CA PRO A 232 -17.46 4.87 -20.22
C PRO A 232 -16.16 4.16 -19.81
N LEU A 233 -15.16 4.93 -19.37
CA LEU A 233 -13.92 4.38 -18.83
C LEU A 233 -13.49 5.11 -17.56
N LEU A 234 -13.33 4.38 -16.47
CA LEU A 234 -12.69 4.85 -15.26
C LEU A 234 -11.24 4.32 -15.25
N TRP A 235 -10.30 5.23 -15.45
CA TRP A 235 -8.86 4.96 -15.54
C TRP A 235 -8.19 5.37 -14.23
N ALA A 236 -7.91 4.41 -13.35
CA ALA A 236 -7.16 4.63 -12.11
C ALA A 236 -5.68 4.31 -12.33
N ILE A 237 -4.81 5.26 -11.97
CA ILE A 237 -3.38 5.09 -12.03
C ILE A 237 -2.73 5.59 -10.74
N THR A 238 -1.84 4.79 -10.17
CA THR A 238 -1.31 5.08 -8.83
C THR A 238 0.07 4.48 -8.61
N THR A 239 0.71 4.89 -7.51
CA THR A 239 1.76 4.11 -6.85
C THR A 239 1.14 3.34 -5.69
N ALA A 240 1.90 2.43 -5.09
CA ALA A 240 1.60 1.91 -3.75
C ALA A 240 1.56 3.05 -2.72
N GLY A 241 0.91 2.78 -1.61
CA GLY A 241 0.73 3.70 -0.49
C GLY A 241 1.06 3.05 0.85
N PHE A 242 0.62 3.72 1.93
CA PHE A 242 0.83 3.30 3.31
C PHE A 242 -0.49 2.86 3.97
N ASP A 243 -1.62 3.03 3.30
CA ASP A 243 -2.95 2.74 3.82
C ASP A 243 -3.51 1.46 3.20
N ARG A 244 -3.30 0.34 3.87
CA ARG A 244 -3.85 -0.96 3.46
C ARG A 244 -5.35 -1.13 3.79
N SER A 245 -5.95 -0.18 4.50
CA SER A 245 -7.39 -0.15 4.78
C SER A 245 -8.16 0.78 3.86
N GLY A 246 -7.46 1.59 3.04
CA GLY A 246 -8.07 2.57 2.14
C GLY A 246 -8.60 1.96 0.85
N ILE A 247 -9.47 2.74 0.17
CA ILE A 247 -10.13 2.35 -1.09
C ILE A 247 -9.15 1.88 -2.18
N CYS A 248 -7.97 2.48 -2.29
CA CYS A 248 -7.00 2.09 -3.30
C CYS A 248 -6.46 0.67 -3.07
N TYR A 249 -6.21 0.29 -1.81
CA TYR A 249 -5.78 -1.07 -1.48
C TYR A 249 -6.91 -2.09 -1.64
N GLU A 250 -8.14 -1.70 -1.37
CA GLU A 250 -9.33 -2.51 -1.62
C GLU A 250 -9.48 -2.82 -3.13
N GLU A 251 -9.39 -1.81 -4.00
CA GLU A 251 -9.43 -1.98 -5.46
C GLU A 251 -8.23 -2.81 -5.96
N ARG A 252 -7.04 -2.61 -5.38
CA ARG A 252 -5.88 -3.47 -5.65
C ARG A 252 -6.15 -4.92 -5.29
N SER A 253 -6.74 -5.17 -4.12
CA SER A 253 -7.07 -6.53 -3.67
C SER A 253 -8.11 -7.17 -4.59
N TYR A 254 -9.08 -6.40 -5.07
CA TYR A 254 -10.06 -6.87 -6.03
C TYR A 254 -9.40 -7.24 -7.36
N VAL A 255 -8.53 -6.37 -7.90
CA VAL A 255 -7.78 -6.60 -9.13
C VAL A 255 -6.86 -7.83 -9.04
N THR A 256 -6.13 -7.99 -7.93
CA THR A 256 -5.27 -9.17 -7.75
C THR A 256 -6.06 -10.47 -7.68
N LYS A 257 -7.26 -10.47 -7.11
CA LYS A 257 -8.17 -11.63 -7.13
C LYS A 257 -8.71 -11.94 -8.53
N ILE A 258 -8.93 -10.91 -9.37
CA ILE A 258 -9.28 -11.11 -10.79
C ILE A 258 -8.11 -11.77 -11.53
N LEU A 259 -6.89 -11.26 -11.33
CA LEU A 259 -5.68 -11.81 -11.95
C LEU A 259 -5.39 -13.25 -11.51
N ASP A 260 -5.57 -13.56 -10.24
CA ASP A 260 -5.48 -14.93 -9.69
C ASP A 260 -6.69 -15.83 -10.06
N ARG A 261 -7.67 -15.32 -10.83
CA ARG A 261 -8.89 -16.03 -11.25
C ARG A 261 -9.78 -16.50 -10.08
N VAL A 262 -9.68 -15.84 -8.93
CA VAL A 262 -10.56 -16.06 -7.76
C VAL A 262 -11.91 -15.39 -7.97
N ILE A 263 -11.91 -14.24 -8.66
CA ILE A 263 -13.11 -13.48 -9.02
C ILE A 263 -13.16 -13.34 -10.54
N ALA A 264 -14.34 -13.55 -11.12
CA ALA A 264 -14.60 -13.27 -12.52
C ALA A 264 -15.17 -11.86 -12.69
N ASP A 265 -14.40 -10.96 -13.30
CA ASP A 265 -14.86 -9.64 -13.75
C ASP A 265 -14.24 -9.37 -15.13
N GLU A 266 -15.09 -9.47 -16.14
CA GLU A 266 -14.69 -9.34 -17.54
C GLU A 266 -14.51 -7.89 -17.96
N GLU A 267 -15.08 -6.92 -17.24
CA GLU A 267 -15.06 -5.51 -17.60
C GLU A 267 -14.02 -4.69 -16.82
N TYR A 268 -13.24 -5.33 -15.93
CA TYR A 268 -12.18 -4.68 -15.19
C TYR A 268 -10.79 -5.15 -15.64
N PHE A 269 -10.01 -4.23 -16.23
CA PHE A 269 -8.58 -4.46 -16.51
C PHE A 269 -7.73 -4.06 -15.32
N GLY A 270 -6.77 -4.88 -14.95
CA GLY A 270 -5.82 -4.57 -13.89
C GLY A 270 -4.41 -5.02 -14.20
N ILE A 271 -3.42 -4.20 -13.80
CA ILE A 271 -2.00 -4.52 -13.84
C ILE A 271 -1.26 -3.86 -12.67
N VAL A 272 -0.38 -4.62 -12.03
CA VAL A 272 0.39 -4.16 -10.87
C VAL A 272 1.87 -4.44 -11.13
N TYR A 273 2.67 -3.38 -11.23
CA TYR A 273 4.12 -3.44 -11.34
C TYR A 273 4.74 -3.28 -9.95
N THR A 274 5.34 -4.35 -9.44
CA THR A 274 5.97 -4.41 -8.13
C THR A 274 7.08 -5.48 -8.14
N ILE A 275 7.65 -5.79 -7.00
CA ILE A 275 8.48 -6.98 -6.78
C ILE A 275 7.64 -8.11 -6.20
N ASP A 276 8.08 -9.37 -6.32
CA ASP A 276 7.45 -10.51 -5.67
C ASP A 276 7.88 -10.62 -4.20
N GLU A 277 7.10 -11.30 -3.36
CA GLU A 277 7.38 -11.44 -1.92
C GLU A 277 8.73 -12.11 -1.63
N ALA A 278 9.16 -13.01 -2.50
CA ALA A 278 10.45 -13.70 -2.38
C ALA A 278 11.66 -12.89 -2.86
N ASP A 279 11.42 -11.72 -3.49
CA ASP A 279 12.50 -10.88 -3.98
C ASP A 279 13.17 -10.08 -2.86
N ASP A 280 14.49 -10.05 -2.83
CA ASP A 280 15.21 -9.09 -2.01
C ASP A 280 15.10 -7.69 -2.62
N TRP A 281 14.47 -6.76 -1.90
CA TRP A 281 14.32 -5.39 -2.36
C TRP A 281 15.66 -4.64 -2.48
N ALA A 282 16.71 -5.11 -1.84
CA ALA A 282 18.05 -4.53 -1.92
C ALA A 282 18.84 -5.03 -3.14
N ASP A 283 18.38 -6.11 -3.79
CA ASP A 283 19.00 -6.63 -5.01
C ASP A 283 18.64 -5.75 -6.23
N PRO A 284 19.65 -5.22 -6.95
CA PRO A 284 19.43 -4.46 -8.19
C PRO A 284 18.57 -5.19 -9.25
N ALA A 285 18.59 -6.52 -9.29
CA ALA A 285 17.77 -7.30 -10.20
C ALA A 285 16.26 -7.12 -9.94
N SER A 286 15.86 -6.90 -8.68
CA SER A 286 14.47 -6.67 -8.28
C SER A 286 13.97 -5.30 -8.74
N TRP A 287 14.85 -4.30 -8.88
CA TRP A 287 14.42 -2.92 -9.19
C TRP A 287 13.87 -2.78 -10.61
N ALA A 288 14.48 -3.46 -11.58
CA ALA A 288 14.00 -3.47 -12.96
C ALA A 288 12.64 -4.16 -13.09
N LYS A 289 12.36 -5.19 -12.26
CA LYS A 289 11.09 -5.93 -12.23
C LYS A 289 9.89 -5.01 -11.95
N ALA A 290 10.04 -4.07 -11.02
CA ALA A 290 8.99 -3.11 -10.67
C ALA A 290 8.87 -1.94 -11.66
N ASN A 291 9.89 -1.67 -12.47
CA ASN A 291 10.00 -0.44 -13.25
C ASN A 291 10.05 -0.70 -14.76
N PRO A 292 8.91 -0.79 -15.46
CA PRO A 292 8.88 -1.14 -16.89
C PRO A 292 9.51 -0.08 -17.81
N ASN A 293 9.75 1.16 -17.31
CA ASN A 293 10.52 2.21 -18.03
C ASN A 293 11.99 2.29 -17.56
N TRP A 294 12.54 1.15 -17.08
CA TRP A 294 13.93 1.05 -16.66
C TRP A 294 14.90 1.49 -17.78
N GLY A 295 15.82 2.37 -17.46
CA GLY A 295 16.79 2.92 -18.43
C GLY A 295 16.20 3.95 -19.42
N VAL A 296 14.89 4.17 -19.43
CA VAL A 296 14.22 5.17 -20.27
C VAL A 296 13.90 6.41 -19.43
N SER A 297 12.77 6.42 -18.72
CA SER A 297 12.41 7.51 -17.80
C SER A 297 12.79 7.24 -16.35
N VAL A 298 13.01 5.98 -15.98
CA VAL A 298 13.57 5.57 -14.69
C VAL A 298 15.07 5.39 -14.85
N LYS A 299 15.84 6.31 -14.26
CA LYS A 299 17.31 6.29 -14.34
C LYS A 299 17.87 5.32 -13.31
N PRO A 300 18.61 4.25 -13.72
CA PRO A 300 19.18 3.25 -12.81
C PRO A 300 20.01 3.86 -11.68
N GLU A 301 20.84 4.86 -11.99
CA GLU A 301 21.73 5.50 -11.02
C GLU A 301 20.96 6.29 -9.94
N ALA A 302 19.77 6.78 -10.27
CA ALA A 302 18.91 7.45 -9.31
C ALA A 302 18.28 6.42 -8.34
N ILE A 303 17.84 5.29 -8.84
CA ILE A 303 17.29 4.20 -8.01
C ILE A 303 18.39 3.63 -7.10
N GLU A 304 19.58 3.37 -7.62
CA GLU A 304 20.71 2.88 -6.83
C GLU A 304 21.08 3.81 -5.68
N ARG A 305 21.07 5.13 -5.90
CA ARG A 305 21.35 6.12 -4.85
C ARG A 305 20.30 6.08 -3.75
N GLU A 306 19.01 6.03 -4.10
CA GLU A 306 17.92 5.94 -3.14
C GLU A 306 17.91 4.60 -2.40
N ALA A 307 18.22 3.49 -3.08
CA ALA A 307 18.35 2.17 -2.47
C ALA A 307 19.47 2.14 -1.43
N ARG A 308 20.65 2.68 -1.77
CA ARG A 308 21.79 2.78 -0.85
C ARG A 308 21.46 3.54 0.43
N LYS A 309 20.69 4.64 0.30
CA LYS A 309 20.19 5.40 1.44
C LYS A 309 19.19 4.58 2.27
N ALA A 310 18.27 3.88 1.62
CA ALA A 310 17.27 3.05 2.28
C ALA A 310 17.88 1.86 3.03
N MET A 311 18.99 1.29 2.54
CA MET A 311 19.75 0.24 3.23
C MET A 311 20.45 0.74 4.50
N GLN A 312 20.79 2.02 4.56
CA GLN A 312 21.51 2.62 5.70
C GLN A 312 20.60 3.30 6.71
N MET A 313 19.37 3.65 6.32
CA MET A 313 18.42 4.43 7.13
C MET A 313 17.04 3.80 7.07
N ALA A 314 16.60 3.18 8.16
CA ALA A 314 15.25 2.58 8.27
C ALA A 314 14.14 3.58 7.90
N SER A 315 14.27 4.85 8.30
CA SER A 315 13.31 5.91 7.97
C SER A 315 13.20 6.22 6.46
N ALA A 316 14.18 5.86 5.65
CA ALA A 316 14.13 6.02 4.19
C ALA A 316 13.61 4.76 3.46
N GLN A 317 13.63 3.61 4.14
CA GLN A 317 13.29 2.31 3.55
C GLN A 317 11.87 2.26 3.02
N ASN A 318 10.87 2.61 3.83
CA ASN A 318 9.46 2.55 3.44
C ASN A 318 9.15 3.47 2.26
N ASN A 319 9.76 4.65 2.21
CA ASN A 319 9.62 5.54 1.07
C ASN A 319 10.22 4.95 -0.21
N PHE A 320 11.39 4.29 -0.11
CA PHE A 320 12.01 3.59 -1.24
C PHE A 320 11.13 2.45 -1.74
N LEU A 321 10.68 1.57 -0.84
CA LEU A 321 9.81 0.44 -1.14
C LEU A 321 8.52 0.90 -1.84
N THR A 322 7.86 1.92 -1.30
CA THR A 322 6.58 2.41 -1.83
C THR A 322 6.74 3.15 -3.16
N LYS A 323 7.71 4.07 -3.26
CA LYS A 323 7.78 4.99 -4.41
C LYS A 323 8.59 4.46 -5.59
N HIS A 324 9.54 3.54 -5.33
CA HIS A 324 10.42 2.99 -6.36
C HIS A 324 10.21 1.52 -6.66
N LEU A 325 9.70 0.73 -5.71
CA LEU A 325 9.40 -0.68 -5.90
C LEU A 325 7.90 -1.01 -5.84
N ASN A 326 7.08 -0.02 -5.52
CA ASN A 326 5.62 -0.15 -5.50
C ASN A 326 5.11 -1.21 -4.53
N VAL A 327 5.81 -1.35 -3.41
CA VAL A 327 5.45 -2.24 -2.31
C VAL A 327 4.61 -1.47 -1.30
N TRP A 328 3.45 -2.01 -0.94
CA TRP A 328 2.62 -1.45 0.12
C TRP A 328 3.25 -1.74 1.48
N VAL A 329 3.42 -0.69 2.26
CA VAL A 329 3.96 -0.75 3.63
C VAL A 329 2.96 -0.12 4.60
N ASN A 330 3.14 -0.38 5.91
CA ASN A 330 2.15 0.04 6.91
C ASN A 330 2.36 1.48 7.42
N ALA A 331 3.57 2.04 7.30
CA ALA A 331 3.90 3.38 7.79
C ALA A 331 4.77 4.14 6.78
N ASP A 332 4.62 5.48 6.73
CA ASP A 332 5.44 6.35 5.86
C ASP A 332 6.91 6.36 6.31
N THR A 333 7.13 6.42 7.63
CA THR A 333 8.48 6.41 8.23
C THR A 333 8.61 5.24 9.18
N ALA A 334 9.42 4.23 8.82
CA ALA A 334 9.69 3.09 9.69
C ALA A 334 10.56 3.52 10.89
N TRP A 335 10.22 3.03 12.08
CA TRP A 335 11.10 3.05 13.24
C TRP A 335 12.10 1.90 13.18
N MET A 336 11.62 0.67 12.95
CA MET A 336 12.41 -0.56 12.97
C MET A 336 12.91 -0.94 11.58
N ASP A 337 14.16 -1.41 11.48
CA ASP A 337 14.62 -2.16 10.31
C ASP A 337 13.94 -3.53 10.28
N MET A 338 12.92 -3.69 9.44
CA MET A 338 12.14 -4.91 9.38
C MET A 338 12.94 -6.13 8.92
N ARG A 339 13.99 -5.94 8.12
CA ARG A 339 14.91 -7.06 7.75
C ARG A 339 15.72 -7.53 8.97
N ALA A 340 16.16 -6.59 9.82
CA ALA A 340 16.83 -6.94 11.07
C ALA A 340 15.85 -7.65 12.02
N TRP A 341 14.60 -7.17 12.11
CA TRP A 341 13.54 -7.83 12.87
C TRP A 341 13.27 -9.25 12.38
N GLU A 342 13.09 -9.46 11.09
CA GLU A 342 12.85 -10.79 10.48
C GLU A 342 14.02 -11.76 10.74
N ARG A 343 15.27 -11.29 10.73
CA ARG A 343 16.43 -12.12 11.09
C ARG A 343 16.46 -12.55 12.56
N CYS A 344 15.73 -11.86 13.43
CA CYS A 344 15.56 -12.22 14.84
C CYS A 344 14.52 -13.32 15.06
N ALA A 345 13.77 -13.72 14.03
CA ALA A 345 12.76 -14.76 14.13
C ALA A 345 13.40 -16.15 14.31
N ASP A 346 12.97 -16.86 15.34
CA ASP A 346 13.26 -18.27 15.60
C ASP A 346 11.93 -19.03 15.68
N LEU A 347 11.51 -19.60 14.55
CA LEU A 347 10.22 -20.25 14.39
C LEU A 347 10.10 -21.57 15.20
N GLN A 348 11.19 -22.07 15.75
CA GLN A 348 11.20 -23.26 16.61
C GLN A 348 11.07 -22.91 18.09
N MET A 349 11.31 -21.64 18.47
CA MET A 349 11.28 -21.18 19.85
C MET A 349 9.84 -21.12 20.36
N THR A 350 9.62 -21.73 21.53
CA THR A 350 8.32 -21.75 22.20
C THR A 350 8.44 -21.24 23.63
N PRO A 351 7.34 -20.74 24.25
CA PRO A 351 7.38 -20.36 25.67
C PRO A 351 7.76 -21.52 26.60
N GLU A 352 7.51 -22.75 26.21
CA GLU A 352 7.84 -23.98 26.96
C GLU A 352 9.34 -24.13 27.20
N ASP A 353 10.18 -23.65 26.30
CA ASP A 353 11.63 -23.70 26.37
C ASP A 353 12.20 -22.87 27.57
N PHE A 354 11.34 -21.97 28.10
CA PHE A 354 11.67 -21.06 29.19
C PHE A 354 10.99 -21.43 30.53
N ALA A 355 10.49 -22.66 30.70
CA ALA A 355 9.81 -23.08 31.90
C ALA A 355 10.72 -22.87 33.14
N GLY A 356 10.20 -22.18 34.17
CA GLY A 356 10.92 -21.80 35.39
C GLY A 356 11.94 -20.67 35.21
N ALA A 357 12.13 -20.15 33.98
CA ALA A 357 13.02 -19.03 33.75
C ALA A 357 12.42 -17.72 34.25
N ARG A 358 13.31 -16.78 34.60
CA ARG A 358 12.90 -15.43 35.01
C ARG A 358 12.27 -14.68 33.83
N CYS A 359 11.12 -14.08 34.09
CA CYS A 359 10.32 -13.40 33.10
C CYS A 359 9.87 -12.02 33.59
N VAL A 360 9.82 -11.04 32.70
CA VAL A 360 9.12 -9.78 32.91
C VAL A 360 7.94 -9.72 31.91
N LEU A 361 6.75 -9.48 32.45
CA LEU A 361 5.56 -9.31 31.63
C LEU A 361 5.31 -7.82 31.34
N GLY A 362 4.83 -7.52 30.14
CA GLY A 362 4.31 -6.21 29.77
C GLY A 362 2.87 -6.35 29.32
N LEU A 363 2.01 -5.42 29.73
CA LEU A 363 0.56 -5.47 29.47
C LEU A 363 0.05 -4.12 28.99
N ASP A 364 -0.44 -4.07 27.79
CA ASP A 364 -1.18 -2.94 27.21
C ASP A 364 -2.63 -3.34 27.00
N LEU A 365 -3.50 -2.81 27.87
CA LEU A 365 -4.94 -3.03 27.84
C LEU A 365 -5.59 -1.92 27.02
N ALA A 366 -5.91 -2.22 25.79
CA ALA A 366 -6.62 -1.28 24.93
C ALA A 366 -8.06 -1.01 25.38
N SER A 367 -8.65 0.07 24.86
CA SER A 367 -10.06 0.38 25.09
C SER A 367 -10.96 -0.65 24.40
N LYS A 368 -11.92 -1.15 25.12
CA LYS A 368 -13.08 -2.04 24.84
C LYS A 368 -13.22 -2.75 23.48
N ILE A 369 -12.78 -2.18 22.37
CA ILE A 369 -12.92 -2.73 21.00
C ILE A 369 -11.58 -2.71 20.25
N ASP A 370 -10.48 -2.50 20.95
CA ASP A 370 -9.12 -2.46 20.40
C ASP A 370 -8.32 -3.70 20.80
N ILE A 371 -7.19 -3.96 20.14
CA ILE A 371 -6.33 -5.09 20.49
C ILE A 371 -5.68 -4.81 21.85
N ALA A 372 -5.84 -5.73 22.79
CA ALA A 372 -5.03 -5.80 23.99
C ALA A 372 -3.88 -6.76 23.76
N SER A 373 -2.72 -6.48 24.37
CA SER A 373 -1.54 -7.32 24.20
C SER A 373 -0.84 -7.58 25.52
N LYS A 374 -0.44 -8.84 25.72
CA LYS A 374 0.43 -9.28 26.80
C LYS A 374 1.72 -9.82 26.20
N VAL A 375 2.88 -9.38 26.71
CA VAL A 375 4.20 -9.78 26.24
C VAL A 375 4.99 -10.41 27.37
N ARG A 376 5.69 -11.52 27.07
CA ARG A 376 6.68 -12.17 27.92
C ARG A 376 8.07 -11.84 27.41
N LEU A 377 8.91 -11.33 28.28
CA LEU A 377 10.31 -11.04 27.99
C LEU A 377 11.21 -11.84 28.91
N PHE A 378 12.04 -12.68 28.31
CA PHE A 378 13.08 -13.46 28.98
C PHE A 378 14.46 -12.88 28.65
N GLU A 379 15.38 -12.85 29.57
CA GLU A 379 16.79 -12.51 29.35
C GLU A 379 17.66 -13.66 29.81
N GLN A 380 18.52 -14.17 28.93
CA GLN A 380 19.48 -15.22 29.20
C GLN A 380 20.80 -14.92 28.46
N ASP A 381 21.87 -14.78 29.18
CA ASP A 381 23.23 -14.53 28.64
C ASP A 381 23.31 -13.32 27.71
N GLY A 382 22.52 -12.27 27.97
CA GLY A 382 22.45 -11.04 27.18
C GLY A 382 21.67 -11.18 25.87
N ILE A 383 20.92 -12.27 25.68
CA ILE A 383 19.94 -12.47 24.60
C ILE A 383 18.54 -12.34 25.19
N TYR A 384 17.73 -11.54 24.54
CA TYR A 384 16.35 -11.30 24.91
C TYR A 384 15.41 -12.11 24.03
N SER A 385 14.51 -12.89 24.64
CA SER A 385 13.51 -13.70 23.96
C SER A 385 12.11 -13.16 24.24
N LEU A 386 11.34 -12.90 23.19
CA LEU A 386 10.08 -12.20 23.24
C LEU A 386 8.94 -13.06 22.68
N PHE A 387 7.84 -13.16 23.43
CA PHE A 387 6.60 -13.79 23.00
C PHE A 387 5.43 -12.86 23.30
N ALA A 388 4.43 -12.83 22.42
CA ALA A 388 3.24 -12.00 22.59
C ALA A 388 1.97 -12.83 22.53
N ASP A 389 0.95 -12.44 23.31
CA ASP A 389 -0.43 -12.87 23.18
C ASP A 389 -1.28 -11.64 22.87
N HIS A 390 -2.16 -11.76 21.89
CA HIS A 390 -3.03 -10.69 21.43
C HIS A 390 -4.49 -11.06 21.62
N TYR A 391 -5.31 -10.12 22.10
CA TYR A 391 -6.72 -10.33 22.43
C TYR A 391 -7.59 -9.29 21.74
N LEU A 392 -8.72 -9.72 21.20
CA LEU A 392 -9.67 -8.85 20.51
C LEU A 392 -11.10 -9.41 20.67
N PRO A 393 -12.15 -8.57 20.90
CA PRO A 393 -13.51 -9.07 20.97
C PRO A 393 -14.02 -9.50 19.59
N GLU A 394 -14.92 -10.49 19.56
CA GLU A 394 -15.46 -11.09 18.32
C GLU A 394 -16.05 -10.04 17.38
N ARG A 395 -16.85 -9.12 17.92
CA ARG A 395 -17.42 -8.03 17.13
C ARG A 395 -16.37 -7.18 16.41
N ALA A 396 -15.23 -6.93 17.04
CA ALA A 396 -14.17 -6.12 16.42
C ALA A 396 -13.53 -6.84 15.24
N VAL A 397 -13.48 -8.18 15.25
CA VAL A 397 -13.03 -8.99 14.10
C VAL A 397 -14.02 -8.88 12.95
N ASP A 398 -15.32 -8.96 13.23
CA ASP A 398 -16.38 -8.98 12.22
C ASP A 398 -16.55 -7.64 11.49
N VAL A 399 -16.38 -6.52 12.20
CA VAL A 399 -16.55 -5.17 11.63
C VAL A 399 -15.25 -4.54 11.15
N SER A 400 -14.11 -5.22 11.35
CA SER A 400 -12.80 -4.67 10.99
C SER A 400 -12.61 -4.59 9.49
N VAL A 401 -12.04 -3.48 9.04
CA VAL A 401 -11.52 -3.33 7.67
C VAL A 401 -10.19 -4.09 7.46
N ASN A 402 -9.56 -4.56 8.55
CA ASN A 402 -8.33 -5.36 8.46
C ASN A 402 -8.67 -6.83 8.20
N SER A 403 -8.52 -7.24 6.94
CA SER A 403 -8.81 -8.61 6.50
C SER A 403 -7.88 -9.69 7.10
N GLN A 404 -6.79 -9.31 7.77
CA GLN A 404 -5.82 -10.25 8.36
C GLN A 404 -6.30 -10.84 9.69
N TYR A 405 -7.18 -10.15 10.43
CA TYR A 405 -7.66 -10.61 11.75
C TYR A 405 -8.28 -12.01 11.71
N GLY A 406 -9.09 -12.29 10.68
CA GLY A 406 -9.68 -13.61 10.48
C GLY A 406 -8.65 -14.70 10.16
N GLY A 407 -7.55 -14.36 9.52
CA GLY A 407 -6.41 -15.25 9.29
C GLY A 407 -5.69 -15.58 10.61
N TRP A 408 -5.28 -14.57 11.34
CA TRP A 408 -4.57 -14.69 12.61
C TRP A 408 -5.38 -15.44 13.69
N ARG A 409 -6.72 -15.24 13.73
CA ARG A 409 -7.62 -16.04 14.58
C ARG A 409 -7.51 -17.52 14.25
N ARG A 410 -7.59 -17.91 12.97
CA ARG A 410 -7.55 -19.33 12.54
C ARG A 410 -6.19 -19.98 12.79
N GLU A 411 -5.13 -19.21 12.70
CA GLU A 411 -3.75 -19.67 12.92
C GLU A 411 -3.34 -19.65 14.40
N GLY A 412 -4.21 -19.11 15.30
CA GLY A 412 -3.97 -19.07 16.73
C GLY A 412 -3.11 -17.91 17.23
N TRP A 413 -2.80 -16.94 16.36
CA TRP A 413 -2.02 -15.75 16.75
C TRP A 413 -2.84 -14.63 17.40
N LEU A 414 -4.17 -14.70 17.25
CA LEU A 414 -5.11 -13.73 17.83
C LEU A 414 -6.19 -14.47 18.61
N THR A 415 -6.22 -14.29 19.92
CA THR A 415 -7.26 -14.81 20.80
C THR A 415 -8.49 -13.90 20.69
N VAL A 416 -9.60 -14.48 20.24
CA VAL A 416 -10.86 -13.75 20.12
C VAL A 416 -11.72 -14.09 21.33
N THR A 417 -12.08 -13.04 22.11
CA THR A 417 -12.96 -13.16 23.26
C THR A 417 -14.41 -12.97 22.84
N ASP A 418 -15.34 -13.68 23.51
CA ASP A 418 -16.77 -13.62 23.20
C ASP A 418 -17.34 -12.22 23.51
N GLY A 419 -18.24 -11.75 22.64
CA GLY A 419 -19.02 -10.54 22.88
C GLY A 419 -18.49 -9.27 22.22
N GLU A 420 -18.96 -8.13 22.75
CA GLU A 420 -18.78 -6.78 22.18
C GLU A 420 -17.49 -6.07 22.65
N VAL A 421 -16.93 -6.55 23.77
CA VAL A 421 -15.75 -5.96 24.43
C VAL A 421 -14.77 -7.06 24.82
N THR A 422 -13.48 -6.72 24.89
CA THR A 422 -12.46 -7.66 25.33
C THR A 422 -12.74 -8.16 26.76
N ASP A 423 -12.77 -9.47 26.92
CA ASP A 423 -12.92 -10.13 28.21
C ASP A 423 -11.56 -10.13 28.93
N TYR A 424 -11.45 -9.36 29.98
CA TYR A 424 -10.22 -9.26 30.77
C TYR A 424 -9.96 -10.47 31.66
N ASP A 425 -10.98 -11.27 31.99
CA ASP A 425 -10.80 -12.50 32.77
C ASP A 425 -9.90 -13.48 32.01
N VAL A 426 -10.02 -13.54 30.68
CA VAL A 426 -9.14 -14.35 29.81
C VAL A 426 -7.69 -13.89 29.90
N ILE A 427 -7.45 -12.57 29.99
CA ILE A 427 -6.11 -12.00 30.14
C ILE A 427 -5.55 -12.29 31.54
N GLU A 428 -6.38 -12.16 32.60
CA GLU A 428 -6.00 -12.50 33.97
C GLU A 428 -5.60 -13.97 34.09
N ASP A 429 -6.39 -14.89 33.52
CA ASP A 429 -6.07 -16.31 33.50
C ASP A 429 -4.75 -16.61 32.76
N GLY A 430 -4.50 -15.90 31.66
CA GLY A 430 -3.22 -15.97 30.96
C GLY A 430 -2.03 -15.50 31.82
N ILE A 431 -2.20 -14.46 32.64
CA ILE A 431 -1.16 -13.99 33.58
C ILE A 431 -0.96 -14.99 34.71
N ARG A 432 -2.04 -15.55 35.26
CA ARG A 432 -1.94 -16.63 36.31
C ARG A 432 -1.21 -17.85 35.78
N ALA A 433 -1.50 -18.26 34.54
CA ALA A 433 -0.79 -19.36 33.89
C ALA A 433 0.70 -19.07 33.70
N ASP A 434 1.05 -17.84 33.33
CA ASP A 434 2.46 -17.41 33.22
C ASP A 434 3.16 -17.43 34.58
N CYS A 435 2.53 -16.93 35.65
CA CYS A 435 3.06 -16.98 37.00
C CYS A 435 3.26 -18.42 37.56
N ALA A 436 2.39 -19.35 37.12
CA ALA A 436 2.53 -20.76 37.47
C ALA A 436 3.67 -21.47 36.72
N ARG A 437 4.04 -20.99 35.53
CA ARG A 437 5.02 -21.60 34.63
C ARG A 437 6.41 -20.98 34.72
N PHE A 438 6.48 -19.67 34.93
CA PHE A 438 7.73 -18.90 34.91
C PHE A 438 7.98 -18.20 36.23
N ASP A 439 9.22 -17.81 36.49
CA ASP A 439 9.56 -16.90 37.60
C ASP A 439 9.24 -15.45 37.18
N VAL A 440 7.95 -15.07 37.29
CA VAL A 440 7.48 -13.73 36.91
C VAL A 440 7.96 -12.71 37.93
N ALA A 441 8.98 -11.97 37.56
CA ALA A 441 9.60 -10.96 38.40
C ALA A 441 8.76 -9.68 38.55
N GLU A 442 8.10 -9.25 37.48
CA GLU A 442 7.20 -8.08 37.43
C GLU A 442 6.21 -8.20 36.27
N VAL A 443 5.04 -7.59 36.47
CA VAL A 443 4.03 -7.35 35.39
C VAL A 443 3.89 -5.85 35.21
N ALA A 444 4.52 -5.30 34.19
CA ALA A 444 4.46 -3.87 33.86
C ALA A 444 3.15 -3.58 33.11
N TYR A 445 2.40 -2.56 33.54
CA TYR A 445 1.11 -2.24 32.92
C TYR A 445 0.82 -0.73 32.89
N ASP A 446 0.02 -0.28 31.90
CA ASP A 446 -0.56 1.05 31.93
C ASP A 446 -1.76 1.06 32.90
N PRO A 447 -1.78 1.95 33.91
CA PRO A 447 -2.92 2.05 34.83
C PRO A 447 -4.24 2.43 34.16
N PHE A 448 -4.20 2.94 32.92
CA PHE A 448 -5.40 3.26 32.17
C PHE A 448 -6.19 1.97 31.86
N GLN A 449 -7.42 1.88 32.33
CA GLN A 449 -8.33 0.73 32.23
C GLN A 449 -7.90 -0.56 32.96
N ALA A 450 -6.75 -0.61 33.61
CA ALA A 450 -6.24 -1.79 34.29
C ALA A 450 -6.63 -1.90 35.79
N THR A 451 -7.38 -0.95 36.35
CA THR A 451 -7.62 -0.84 37.80
C THR A 451 -8.24 -2.09 38.41
N GLN A 452 -9.21 -2.71 37.76
CA GLN A 452 -9.86 -3.92 38.27
C GLN A 452 -8.91 -5.12 38.15
N LEU A 453 -8.38 -5.37 36.96
CA LEU A 453 -7.46 -6.47 36.67
C LEU A 453 -6.23 -6.42 37.60
N SER A 454 -5.59 -5.24 37.70
CA SER A 454 -4.43 -5.09 38.57
C SER A 454 -4.74 -5.30 40.05
N GLY A 455 -5.94 -4.84 40.51
CA GLY A 455 -6.42 -5.06 41.87
C GLY A 455 -6.62 -6.54 42.20
N HIS A 456 -7.22 -7.31 41.30
CA HIS A 456 -7.41 -8.76 41.46
C HIS A 456 -6.05 -9.49 41.56
N LEU A 457 -5.16 -9.23 40.59
CA LEU A 457 -3.85 -9.90 40.53
C LEU A 457 -2.95 -9.51 41.69
N MET A 458 -2.97 -8.24 42.14
CA MET A 458 -2.23 -7.81 43.35
C MET A 458 -2.74 -8.52 44.60
N ALA A 459 -4.06 -8.73 44.75
CA ALA A 459 -4.62 -9.47 45.88
C ALA A 459 -4.17 -10.95 45.90
N GLU A 460 -3.85 -11.50 44.76
CA GLU A 460 -3.30 -12.86 44.58
C GLU A 460 -1.76 -12.90 44.74
N GLY A 461 -1.12 -11.75 44.94
CA GLY A 461 0.34 -11.67 45.13
C GLY A 461 1.15 -11.54 43.85
N VAL A 462 0.52 -11.28 42.69
CA VAL A 462 1.22 -11.02 41.43
C VAL A 462 1.95 -9.66 41.51
N PRO A 463 3.24 -9.57 41.13
CA PRO A 463 4.05 -8.36 41.27
C PRO A 463 3.71 -7.33 40.16
N MET A 464 2.58 -6.66 40.30
CA MET A 464 2.10 -5.65 39.36
C MET A 464 2.84 -4.32 39.54
N VAL A 465 3.32 -3.70 38.44
CA VAL A 465 4.07 -2.44 38.45
C VAL A 465 3.51 -1.47 37.43
N GLU A 466 3.06 -0.29 37.88
CA GLU A 466 2.59 0.76 36.97
C GLU A 466 3.74 1.31 36.11
N MET A 467 3.52 1.36 34.81
CA MET A 467 4.42 1.99 33.84
C MET A 467 3.63 2.77 32.78
N ARG A 468 3.44 4.04 33.02
CA ARG A 468 2.67 4.89 32.09
C ARG A 468 3.41 5.07 30.77
N PRO A 469 2.72 5.01 29.60
CA PRO A 469 3.31 5.22 28.29
C PRO A 469 3.62 6.72 28.07
N THR A 470 4.75 7.16 28.61
CA THR A 470 5.25 8.54 28.47
C THR A 470 6.58 8.56 27.72
N VAL A 471 6.93 9.72 27.14
CA VAL A 471 8.22 9.90 26.45
C VAL A 471 9.40 9.52 27.35
N LEU A 472 9.35 9.88 28.65
CA LEU A 472 10.41 9.57 29.60
C LEU A 472 10.57 8.07 29.88
N ASN A 473 9.45 7.35 29.99
CA ASN A 473 9.48 5.91 30.26
C ASN A 473 9.81 5.09 29.01
N PHE A 474 9.50 5.57 27.81
CA PHE A 474 9.61 4.78 26.59
C PHE A 474 10.82 5.10 25.72
N SER A 475 11.45 6.28 25.88
CA SER A 475 12.56 6.68 25.02
C SER A 475 13.75 5.69 25.08
N GLU A 476 14.20 5.35 26.27
CA GLU A 476 15.34 4.42 26.40
C GLU A 476 14.99 2.98 26.06
N PRO A 477 13.84 2.40 26.50
CA PRO A 477 13.40 1.09 26.02
C PRO A 477 13.27 0.99 24.50
N MET A 478 12.80 2.04 23.85
CA MET A 478 12.64 2.07 22.40
C MET A 478 13.99 2.04 21.67
N LYS A 479 14.97 2.82 22.14
CA LYS A 479 16.34 2.79 21.62
C LYS A 479 17.03 1.44 21.90
N GLN A 480 16.81 0.87 23.09
CA GLN A 480 17.37 -0.42 23.45
C GLN A 480 16.79 -1.55 22.60
N LEU A 481 15.47 -1.57 22.37
CA LEU A 481 14.84 -2.58 21.51
C LEU A 481 15.39 -2.54 20.08
N GLU A 482 15.55 -1.35 19.52
CA GLU A 482 16.17 -1.16 18.20
C GLU A 482 17.63 -1.68 18.20
N ALA A 483 18.42 -1.36 19.21
CA ALA A 483 19.80 -1.83 19.36
C ALA A 483 19.90 -3.35 19.48
N LEU A 484 19.00 -4.00 20.24
CA LEU A 484 18.93 -5.46 20.39
C LEU A 484 18.61 -6.15 19.06
N VAL A 485 17.68 -5.59 18.29
CA VAL A 485 17.31 -6.10 16.96
C VAL A 485 18.49 -5.98 15.99
N ILE A 486 19.11 -4.81 15.90
CA ILE A 486 20.23 -4.56 14.98
C ILE A 486 21.44 -5.44 15.33
N SER A 487 21.71 -5.62 16.63
CA SER A 487 22.83 -6.45 17.10
C SER A 487 22.55 -7.95 17.09
N GLY A 488 21.33 -8.38 16.72
CA GLY A 488 20.91 -9.79 16.73
C GLY A 488 20.83 -10.40 18.13
N LYS A 489 20.63 -9.57 19.17
CA LYS A 489 20.44 -9.98 20.56
C LYS A 489 18.99 -10.12 20.98
N LEU A 490 18.04 -9.90 20.08
CA LEU A 490 16.64 -10.23 20.24
C LEU A 490 16.33 -11.54 19.53
N ARG A 491 15.38 -12.31 20.08
CA ARG A 491 14.72 -13.46 19.44
C ARG A 491 13.21 -13.31 19.61
N HIS A 492 12.44 -13.73 18.62
CA HIS A 492 10.99 -13.85 18.71
C HIS A 492 10.51 -15.06 17.88
N ASN A 493 9.35 -15.59 18.20
CA ASN A 493 8.81 -16.81 17.58
C ASN A 493 8.17 -16.61 16.18
N GLY A 494 8.39 -15.46 15.54
CA GLY A 494 7.83 -15.18 14.22
C GLY A 494 6.37 -14.73 14.24
N ASP A 495 5.83 -14.29 15.37
CA ASP A 495 4.45 -13.80 15.52
C ASP A 495 4.12 -12.74 14.47
N PRO A 496 3.14 -13.02 13.55
CA PRO A 496 2.79 -12.10 12.47
C PRO A 496 2.02 -10.86 12.96
N VAL A 497 1.29 -10.97 14.09
CA VAL A 497 0.55 -9.83 14.68
C VAL A 497 1.53 -8.85 15.28
N LEU A 498 2.49 -9.34 16.09
CA LEU A 498 3.54 -8.50 16.66
C LEU A 498 4.42 -7.88 15.55
N THR A 499 4.80 -8.65 14.54
CA THR A 499 5.57 -8.18 13.38
C THR A 499 4.85 -7.05 12.65
N TRP A 500 3.53 -7.21 12.43
CA TRP A 500 2.69 -6.16 11.85
C TRP A 500 2.66 -4.92 12.76
N MET A 501 2.51 -5.07 14.07
CA MET A 501 2.52 -3.95 15.01
C MET A 501 3.85 -3.20 15.04
N VAL A 502 4.98 -3.91 14.97
CA VAL A 502 6.32 -3.30 14.87
C VAL A 502 6.44 -2.44 13.61
N SER A 503 5.91 -2.93 12.48
CA SER A 503 5.92 -2.20 11.22
C SER A 503 4.99 -0.97 11.18
N ASN A 504 4.02 -0.88 12.11
CA ASN A 504 3.09 0.24 12.26
C ASN A 504 3.67 1.40 13.08
N VAL A 505 4.75 1.17 13.83
CA VAL A 505 5.31 2.20 14.71
C VAL A 505 5.99 3.29 13.91
N VAL A 506 5.54 4.52 14.14
CA VAL A 506 6.21 5.75 13.70
C VAL A 506 6.96 6.35 14.89
N CYS A 507 8.23 6.67 14.69
CA CYS A 507 9.07 7.27 15.71
C CYS A 507 8.82 8.79 15.78
N HIS A 508 8.23 9.25 16.89
CA HIS A 508 8.18 10.67 17.20
C HIS A 508 9.41 11.07 18.00
N ARG A 509 10.17 12.06 17.51
CA ARG A 509 11.37 12.57 18.15
C ARG A 509 11.12 13.99 18.68
N ASP A 510 11.45 14.23 19.94
CA ASP A 510 11.35 15.57 20.52
C ASP A 510 12.65 16.39 20.34
N ALA A 511 12.64 17.65 20.76
CA ALA A 511 13.79 18.56 20.64
C ALA A 511 15.02 18.15 21.50
N LYS A 512 14.85 17.21 22.44
CA LYS A 512 15.92 16.66 23.30
C LYS A 512 16.38 15.29 22.84
N ASP A 513 16.00 14.88 21.64
CA ASP A 513 16.32 13.59 21.04
C ASP A 513 15.71 12.38 21.76
N ASN A 514 14.67 12.61 22.59
CA ASN A 514 13.86 11.51 23.10
C ASN A 514 12.94 11.00 21.99
N ILE A 515 12.72 9.70 21.97
CA ILE A 515 11.85 9.04 21.01
C ILE A 515 10.63 8.43 21.69
N TYR A 516 9.51 8.38 20.97
CA TYR A 516 8.26 7.85 21.46
C TYR A 516 7.48 7.15 20.34
N PRO A 517 6.89 5.96 20.59
CA PRO A 517 6.13 5.24 19.58
C PRO A 517 4.77 5.91 19.35
N ARG A 518 4.42 6.11 18.09
CA ARG A 518 3.10 6.57 17.67
C ARG A 518 2.57 5.71 16.54
N LYS A 519 1.26 5.61 16.44
CA LYS A 519 0.55 5.11 15.27
C LYS A 519 0.19 6.28 14.36
N GLU A 520 0.37 6.11 13.06
CA GLU A 520 0.04 7.16 12.08
C GLU A 520 -1.48 7.33 11.93
N ARG A 521 -2.23 6.22 12.12
CA ARG A 521 -3.68 6.16 12.01
C ARG A 521 -4.27 5.26 13.10
N PRO A 522 -5.54 5.47 13.49
CA PRO A 522 -6.20 4.66 14.52
C PRO A 522 -6.24 3.15 14.21
N GLU A 523 -6.31 2.79 12.91
CA GLU A 523 -6.37 1.40 12.45
C GLU A 523 -5.04 0.66 12.59
N MET A 524 -3.92 1.41 12.63
CA MET A 524 -2.58 0.85 12.78
C MET A 524 -2.27 0.62 14.25
N LYS A 525 -2.42 -0.63 14.70
CA LYS A 525 -2.22 -1.00 16.10
C LYS A 525 -0.73 -1.17 16.42
N ILE A 526 -0.35 -0.80 17.65
CA ILE A 526 1.02 -0.89 18.17
C ILE A 526 1.06 -1.47 19.59
N ASP A 527 -0.04 -2.00 20.07
CA ASP A 527 -0.27 -2.40 21.48
C ASP A 527 0.73 -3.47 21.93
N GLY A 528 1.05 -4.44 21.08
CA GLY A 528 2.11 -5.43 21.36
C GLY A 528 3.50 -4.81 21.50
N VAL A 529 3.79 -3.73 20.76
CA VAL A 529 5.06 -3.00 20.91
C VAL A 529 5.08 -2.21 22.20
N VAL A 530 3.97 -1.56 22.55
CA VAL A 530 3.82 -0.84 23.83
C VAL A 530 4.04 -1.78 25.00
N ALA A 531 3.41 -2.96 24.99
CA ALA A 531 3.63 -4.01 25.99
C ALA A 531 5.09 -4.49 26.03
N ALA A 532 5.73 -4.69 24.87
CA ALA A 532 7.15 -5.07 24.80
C ALA A 532 8.08 -3.99 25.38
N LEU A 533 7.80 -2.71 25.11
CA LEU A 533 8.56 -1.60 25.68
C LEU A 533 8.40 -1.49 27.20
N MET A 534 7.20 -1.80 27.74
CA MET A 534 6.97 -1.86 29.18
C MET A 534 7.78 -2.99 29.81
N ALA A 535 7.75 -4.19 29.25
CA ALA A 535 8.54 -5.33 29.75
C ALA A 535 10.04 -5.03 29.71
N LEU A 536 10.55 -4.52 28.59
CA LEU A 536 11.96 -4.19 28.41
C LEU A 536 12.40 -3.05 29.35
N GLY A 537 11.58 -2.00 29.49
CA GLY A 537 11.88 -0.87 30.39
C GLY A 537 12.01 -1.32 31.85
N ARG A 538 11.21 -2.29 32.29
CA ARG A 538 11.34 -2.86 33.64
C ARG A 538 12.55 -3.79 33.77
N ALA A 539 12.84 -4.59 32.75
CA ALA A 539 14.04 -5.41 32.72
C ALA A 539 15.32 -4.54 32.85
N MET A 540 15.43 -3.45 32.12
CA MET A 540 16.57 -2.52 32.13
C MET A 540 16.80 -1.84 33.50
N VAL A 541 15.73 -1.52 34.25
CA VAL A 541 15.87 -0.90 35.59
C VAL A 541 16.53 -1.84 36.59
N ARG A 542 16.28 -3.14 36.46
CA ARG A 542 16.84 -4.14 37.39
C ARG A 542 18.30 -4.47 37.12
N ASP A 543 18.73 -4.45 35.88
CA ASP A 543 20.13 -4.67 35.50
C ASP A 543 21.05 -3.54 36.02
N SER A 544 20.48 -2.38 36.35
CA SER A 544 21.20 -1.23 36.88
C SER A 544 21.36 -1.25 38.42
N VAL A 545 20.72 -2.18 39.13
CA VAL A 545 20.77 -2.30 40.61
C VAL A 545 21.46 -3.60 41.00
N GLU A 546 22.78 -3.69 40.83
CA GLU A 546 23.58 -4.54 41.67
C GLU A 546 23.77 -3.82 43.05
N PRO A 547 23.30 -4.37 44.16
CA PRO A 547 23.58 -3.79 45.47
C PRO A 547 25.01 -4.14 45.89
N GLY A 548 25.94 -3.33 45.44
CA GLY A 548 27.27 -3.29 46.06
C GLY A 548 27.21 -2.61 47.43
N ILE A 549 26.66 -3.26 48.45
CA ILE A 549 26.88 -2.87 49.85
C ILE A 549 28.15 -3.57 50.30
N ALA A 550 29.27 -2.88 50.16
CA ALA A 550 30.46 -3.21 50.94
C ALA A 550 30.27 -2.62 52.34
N PHE A 551 30.06 -3.46 53.33
CA PHE A 551 30.27 -3.06 54.73
C PHE A 551 31.76 -2.95 54.98
N LEU A 552 32.21 -1.76 55.36
CA LEU A 552 33.47 -1.51 56.03
C LEU A 552 33.32 -1.81 57.51
#